data_54e8e2deebc47bf8800a362654148149
#
_entry.id   54e8e2deebc47bf8800a362654148149
#
_cell.length_a   1.000
_cell.length_b   1.000
_cell.length_c   1.000
_cell.angle_alpha   90.00
_cell.angle_beta   90.00
_cell.angle_gamma   90.00
#
_symmetry.space_group_name_H-M   'P 1'
#
loop_
_entity.id
_entity.type
_entity.pdbx_description
1 polymer ?
#
loop_
_entity_poly.entity_id
_entity_poly.type
_entity_poly.pdbx_seq_one_letter_code
_entity_poly.pdbx_strand_id
1 'polypeptide(L)'
;MPEHVHLLISEPAEKNPSKVLQVLKQKVARALLKRRDRTIRTQLSLPFDRGQTEEVHFWQRRFYDFNVWSEKKLKEKLEYMHANPVQRKLVQHPGEWPWSSWAHYAGRGGGRFRMDSMQGDGESQNPHP
;
A
#
# COMPACT_ATOMS: atom_id res chain seq x y z
N MET A 1 -7.41 -0.30 -3.35
CA MET A 1 -8.71 -0.98 -3.25
C MET A 1 -9.39 -0.53 -1.96
N PRO A 2 -10.72 -0.51 -1.85
CA PRO A 2 -11.41 -0.06 -0.62
C PRO A 2 -11.04 -0.91 0.60
N GLU A 3 -10.94 -2.23 0.43
CA GLU A 3 -10.76 -3.19 1.52
C GLU A 3 -9.36 -3.76 1.67
N HIS A 4 -8.46 -3.50 0.72
CA HIS A 4 -7.08 -3.99 0.78
C HIS A 4 -6.12 -3.12 -0.04
N VAL A 5 -4.84 -3.29 0.22
CA VAL A 5 -3.75 -2.60 -0.47
C VAL A 5 -2.79 -3.63 -1.03
N HIS A 6 -2.40 -3.45 -2.28
CA HIS A 6 -1.26 -4.13 -2.88
C HIS A 6 -0.04 -3.23 -2.77
N LEU A 7 1.06 -3.76 -2.30
CA LEU A 7 2.33 -3.05 -2.19
C LEU A 7 3.42 -3.86 -2.86
N LEU A 8 4.19 -3.21 -3.70
CA LEU A 8 5.44 -3.74 -4.21
C LEU A 8 6.54 -2.93 -3.54
N ILE A 9 7.38 -3.60 -2.77
CA ILE A 9 8.46 -2.98 -2.00
C ILE A 9 9.77 -3.70 -2.30
N SER A 10 10.84 -2.94 -2.41
CA SER A 10 12.20 -3.49 -2.44
C SER A 10 12.56 -4.08 -1.07
N GLU A 11 13.55 -4.96 -1.06
CA GLU A 11 14.08 -5.50 0.19
C GLU A 11 14.65 -4.36 1.04
N PRO A 12 14.18 -4.15 2.27
CA PRO A 12 14.73 -3.12 3.13
C PRO A 12 16.15 -3.49 3.58
N ALA A 13 16.97 -2.48 3.89
CA ALA A 13 18.35 -2.68 4.34
C ALA A 13 18.47 -3.67 5.53
N GLU A 14 17.51 -3.69 6.43
CA GLU A 14 17.44 -4.63 7.55
C GLU A 14 16.82 -6.00 7.19
N LYS A 15 16.53 -6.26 5.91
CA LYS A 15 15.98 -7.53 5.39
C LYS A 15 14.72 -8.03 6.13
N ASN A 16 13.91 -7.12 6.65
CA ASN A 16 12.69 -7.47 7.37
C ASN A 16 11.46 -6.69 6.88
N PRO A 17 10.83 -7.13 5.78
CA PRO A 17 9.61 -6.51 5.24
C PRO A 17 8.46 -6.48 6.25
N SER A 18 8.36 -7.47 7.14
CA SER A 18 7.30 -7.53 8.15
C SER A 18 7.34 -6.35 9.11
N LYS A 19 8.54 -5.89 9.51
CA LYS A 19 8.70 -4.69 10.35
C LYS A 19 8.22 -3.44 9.62
N VAL A 20 8.57 -3.29 8.34
CA VAL A 20 8.13 -2.16 7.52
C VAL A 20 6.60 -2.13 7.45
N LEU A 21 5.97 -3.26 7.14
CA LEU A 21 4.52 -3.38 7.09
C LEU A 21 3.86 -3.15 8.45
N GLN A 22 4.46 -3.63 9.53
CA GLN A 22 3.96 -3.39 10.89
C GLN A 22 3.94 -1.88 11.21
N VAL A 23 5.03 -1.17 10.95
CA VAL A 23 5.12 0.28 11.19
C VAL A 23 4.12 1.04 10.32
N LEU A 24 4.02 0.68 9.03
CA LEU A 24 3.07 1.28 8.10
C LEU A 24 1.63 1.10 8.59
N LYS A 25 1.24 -0.14 8.90
CA LYS A 25 -0.09 -0.48 9.41
C LYS A 25 -0.42 0.27 10.70
N GLN A 26 0.52 0.36 11.63
CA GLN A 26 0.34 1.10 12.88
C GLN A 26 0.15 2.60 12.65
N LYS A 27 1.00 3.21 11.80
CA LYS A 27 0.89 4.65 11.50
C LYS A 27 -0.45 4.99 10.86
N VAL A 28 -0.88 4.21 9.87
CA VAL A 28 -2.16 4.42 9.18
C VAL A 28 -3.34 4.21 10.14
N ALA A 29 -3.35 3.12 10.90
CA ALA A 29 -4.41 2.85 11.87
C ALA A 29 -4.52 3.97 12.91
N ARG A 30 -3.40 4.42 13.50
CA ARG A 30 -3.40 5.54 14.46
C ARG A 30 -3.94 6.83 13.85
N ALA A 31 -3.55 7.16 12.63
CA ALA A 31 -4.00 8.38 11.96
C ALA A 31 -5.51 8.35 11.70
N LEU A 32 -6.03 7.22 11.22
CA LEU A 32 -7.45 7.09 10.88
C LEU A 32 -8.35 6.93 12.11
N LEU A 33 -7.94 6.14 13.10
CA LEU A 33 -8.70 5.97 14.33
C LEU A 33 -8.75 7.25 15.15
N LYS A 34 -7.62 7.99 15.24
CA LYS A 34 -7.61 9.31 15.90
C LYS A 34 -8.53 10.31 15.20
N ARG A 35 -8.65 10.26 13.89
CA ARG A 35 -9.57 11.11 13.13
C ARG A 35 -11.02 10.73 13.40
N ARG A 36 -11.32 9.43 13.46
CA ARG A 36 -12.67 8.91 13.80
C ARG A 36 -13.10 9.33 15.21
N ASP A 37 -12.23 9.19 16.19
CA ASP A 37 -12.49 9.59 17.59
C ASP A 37 -12.81 11.08 17.69
N ARG A 38 -12.09 11.91 16.93
CA ARG A 38 -12.32 13.36 16.90
C ARG A 38 -13.68 13.73 16.31
N THR A 39 -14.12 13.00 15.27
CA THR A 39 -15.44 13.21 14.64
C THR A 39 -16.56 12.74 15.55
N ILE A 40 -16.42 11.61 16.21
CA ILE A 40 -17.40 11.06 17.15
C ILE A 40 -17.53 11.96 18.39
N ARG A 41 -16.43 12.46 18.95
CA ARG A 41 -16.45 13.40 20.10
C ARG A 41 -17.14 14.72 19.78
N THR A 42 -17.13 15.15 18.51
CA THR A 42 -17.83 16.38 18.09
C THR A 42 -19.33 16.14 17.91
N GLN A 43 -19.76 14.91 17.66
CA GLN A 43 -21.18 14.57 17.45
C GLN A 43 -21.90 14.02 18.69
N LEU A 44 -21.17 13.52 19.68
CA LEU A 44 -21.74 12.88 20.88
C LEU A 44 -21.32 13.63 22.16
N SER A 45 -22.00 14.72 22.42
CA SER A 45 -21.99 15.36 23.75
C SER A 45 -23.02 14.71 24.74
N LEU A 46 -23.23 13.41 24.62
CA LEU A 46 -24.12 12.70 25.54
C LEU A 46 -23.35 11.63 26.30
N PRO A 47 -23.33 11.67 27.65
CA PRO A 47 -22.65 10.69 28.49
C PRO A 47 -23.56 9.47 28.70
N PHE A 48 -23.73 8.66 27.69
CA PHE A 48 -24.41 7.38 27.89
C PHE A 48 -23.69 6.26 27.11
N ASP A 49 -23.42 5.19 27.86
CA ASP A 49 -22.95 3.89 27.43
C ASP A 49 -21.44 3.73 27.13
N ARG A 50 -20.67 3.46 28.19
CA ARG A 50 -19.41 2.74 28.12
C ARG A 50 -19.68 1.23 28.06
N GLY A 51 -20.50 0.80 27.11
CA GLY A 51 -20.67 -0.61 26.78
C GLY A 51 -19.58 -1.05 25.82
N GLN A 52 -18.75 -2.00 26.24
CA GLN A 52 -17.85 -2.86 25.49
C GLN A 52 -17.27 -2.22 24.21
N THR A 53 -16.11 -1.61 24.30
CA THR A 53 -15.28 -1.28 23.14
C THR A 53 -14.82 -2.61 22.52
N GLU A 54 -15.57 -3.14 21.57
CA GLU A 54 -15.00 -4.11 20.63
C GLU A 54 -13.72 -3.49 20.07
N GLU A 55 -12.59 -4.15 20.25
CA GLU A 55 -11.32 -3.74 19.64
C GLU A 55 -11.51 -3.71 18.12
N VAL A 56 -11.79 -2.54 17.58
CA VAL A 56 -11.97 -2.34 16.15
C VAL A 56 -10.60 -2.46 15.50
N HIS A 57 -10.26 -3.68 15.11
CA HIS A 57 -9.06 -3.92 14.33
C HIS A 57 -9.22 -3.30 12.94
N PHE A 58 -8.48 -2.22 12.68
CA PHE A 58 -8.47 -1.56 11.37
C PHE A 58 -7.86 -2.44 10.28
N TRP A 59 -6.88 -3.27 10.63
CA TRP A 59 -6.17 -4.15 9.73
C TRP A 59 -6.40 -5.61 10.11
N GLN A 60 -6.49 -6.47 9.09
CA GLN A 60 -6.40 -7.91 9.31
C GLN A 60 -5.03 -8.27 9.91
N ARG A 61 -5.00 -9.29 10.78
CA ARG A 61 -3.78 -9.73 11.48
C ARG A 61 -2.74 -10.24 10.49
N ARG A 62 -3.16 -10.97 9.47
CA ARG A 62 -2.27 -11.54 8.46
C ARG A 62 -2.28 -10.72 7.18
N PHE A 63 -1.20 -10.83 6.43
CA PHE A 63 -1.08 -10.34 5.07
C PHE A 63 -0.54 -11.48 4.20
N TYR A 64 -0.83 -11.42 2.92
CA TYR A 64 -0.25 -12.32 1.95
C TYR A 64 0.99 -11.67 1.38
N ASP A 65 2.12 -12.37 1.42
CA ASP A 65 3.37 -11.95 0.84
C ASP A 65 3.80 -12.90 -0.28
N PHE A 66 4.51 -12.35 -1.22
CA PHE A 66 5.04 -13.08 -2.35
C PHE A 66 6.37 -12.46 -2.78
N ASN A 67 7.41 -13.27 -2.82
CA ASN A 67 8.72 -12.82 -3.29
C ASN A 67 8.75 -12.75 -4.82
N VAL A 68 9.17 -11.60 -5.34
CA VAL A 68 9.33 -11.37 -6.77
C VAL A 68 10.83 -11.47 -7.10
N TRP A 69 11.23 -12.57 -7.75
CA TRP A 69 12.63 -12.85 -8.05
C TRP A 69 12.97 -12.79 -9.55
N SER A 70 12.04 -12.41 -10.41
CA SER A 70 12.30 -12.26 -11.85
C SER A 70 11.50 -11.10 -12.44
N GLU A 71 12.05 -10.48 -13.49
CA GLU A 71 11.37 -9.42 -14.23
C GLU A 71 10.00 -9.87 -14.78
N LYS A 72 9.94 -11.11 -15.26
CA LYS A 72 8.67 -11.69 -15.72
C LYS A 72 7.61 -11.70 -14.62
N LYS A 73 7.98 -12.11 -13.39
CA LYS A 73 7.08 -12.12 -12.25
C LYS A 73 6.74 -10.71 -11.77
N LEU A 74 7.70 -9.80 -11.86
CA LEU A 74 7.46 -8.40 -11.57
C LEU A 74 6.37 -7.82 -12.49
N LYS A 75 6.53 -8.01 -13.79
CA LYS A 75 5.57 -7.55 -14.80
C LYS A 75 4.18 -8.15 -14.56
N GLU A 76 4.10 -9.46 -14.39
CA GLU A 76 2.85 -10.18 -14.10
C GLU A 76 2.14 -9.60 -12.85
N LYS A 77 2.87 -9.33 -11.78
CA LYS A 77 2.30 -8.78 -10.55
C LYS A 77 1.86 -7.32 -10.70
N LEU A 78 2.62 -6.52 -11.43
CA LEU A 78 2.23 -5.14 -11.74
C LEU A 78 0.95 -5.10 -12.59
N GLU A 79 0.88 -5.92 -13.64
CA GLU A 79 -0.31 -6.05 -14.47
C GLU A 79 -1.54 -6.45 -13.65
N TYR A 80 -1.38 -7.46 -12.79
CA TYR A 80 -2.44 -7.88 -11.86
C TYR A 80 -2.89 -6.75 -10.94
N MET A 81 -1.95 -6.03 -10.30
CA MET A 81 -2.27 -4.93 -9.40
C MET A 81 -3.00 -3.80 -10.12
N HIS A 82 -2.59 -3.47 -11.33
CA HIS A 82 -3.20 -2.42 -12.14
C HIS A 82 -4.58 -2.81 -12.68
N ALA A 83 -4.77 -4.08 -13.04
CA ALA A 83 -6.05 -4.58 -13.53
C ALA A 83 -7.12 -4.75 -12.42
N ASN A 84 -6.69 -4.90 -11.17
CA ASN A 84 -7.56 -5.23 -10.05
C ASN A 84 -8.76 -4.27 -9.87
N PRO A 85 -8.59 -2.91 -9.92
CA PRO A 85 -9.73 -1.98 -9.84
C PRO A 85 -10.75 -2.15 -10.97
N VAL A 86 -10.29 -2.50 -12.18
CA VAL A 86 -11.16 -2.76 -13.33
C VAL A 86 -11.90 -4.07 -13.15
N GLN A 87 -11.21 -5.14 -12.76
CA GLN A 87 -11.82 -6.45 -12.50
C GLN A 87 -12.91 -6.37 -11.42
N ARG A 88 -12.72 -5.47 -10.46
CA ARG A 88 -13.68 -5.18 -9.40
C ARG A 88 -14.74 -4.15 -9.78
N LYS A 89 -14.79 -3.72 -11.03
CA LYS A 89 -15.75 -2.77 -11.57
C LYS A 89 -15.80 -1.42 -10.83
N LEU A 90 -14.66 -1.00 -10.24
CA LEU A 90 -14.53 0.30 -9.57
C LEU A 90 -14.24 1.41 -10.56
N VAL A 91 -13.57 1.09 -11.66
CA VAL A 91 -13.24 1.95 -12.78
C VAL A 91 -13.30 1.15 -14.08
N GLN A 92 -13.36 1.82 -15.22
CA GLN A 92 -13.36 1.17 -16.53
C GLN A 92 -11.95 0.94 -17.06
N HIS A 93 -10.99 1.78 -16.66
CA HIS A 93 -9.61 1.71 -17.11
C HIS A 93 -8.64 1.86 -15.92
N PRO A 94 -7.49 1.14 -15.89
CA PRO A 94 -6.54 1.21 -14.77
C PRO A 94 -6.04 2.63 -14.44
N GLY A 95 -5.91 3.48 -15.46
CA GLY A 95 -5.48 4.88 -15.30
C GLY A 95 -6.49 5.78 -14.58
N GLU A 96 -7.73 5.36 -14.46
CA GLU A 96 -8.77 6.10 -13.73
C GLU A 96 -8.70 5.87 -12.21
N TRP A 97 -7.92 4.88 -11.77
CA TRP A 97 -7.75 4.60 -10.33
C TRP A 97 -6.66 5.50 -9.75
N PRO A 98 -7.01 6.57 -9.02
CA PRO A 98 -6.05 7.60 -8.61
C PRO A 98 -5.02 7.11 -7.57
N TRP A 99 -5.26 5.96 -6.96
CA TRP A 99 -4.41 5.33 -5.94
C TRP A 99 -3.55 4.21 -6.51
N SER A 100 -3.28 4.26 -7.83
CA SER A 100 -2.48 3.27 -8.55
C SER A 100 -1.14 3.84 -8.97
N SER A 101 -0.14 2.98 -9.08
CA SER A 101 1.14 3.27 -9.74
C SER A 101 1.07 3.20 -11.27
N TRP A 102 -0.09 2.89 -11.85
CA TRP A 102 -0.24 2.71 -13.29
C TRP A 102 0.27 3.91 -14.11
N ALA A 103 -0.04 5.13 -13.70
CA ALA A 103 0.37 6.35 -14.40
C ALA A 103 1.91 6.46 -14.52
N HIS A 104 2.64 6.05 -13.48
CA HIS A 104 4.10 6.02 -13.47
C HIS A 104 4.64 5.03 -14.53
N TYR A 105 4.14 3.79 -14.52
CA TYR A 105 4.59 2.76 -15.45
C TYR A 105 4.11 2.97 -16.89
N ALA A 106 3.01 3.69 -17.09
CA ALA A 106 2.53 4.10 -18.41
C ALA A 106 3.24 5.34 -18.98
N GLY A 107 4.26 5.88 -18.30
CA GLY A 107 5.00 7.06 -18.74
C GLY A 107 4.19 8.35 -18.76
N ARG A 108 3.02 8.38 -18.12
CA ARG A 108 2.13 9.56 -18.15
C ARG A 108 2.49 10.64 -17.14
N GLY A 109 3.43 10.39 -16.22
CA GLY A 109 3.76 11.32 -15.13
C GLY A 109 2.54 11.64 -14.24
N GLY A 110 2.77 12.31 -13.10
CA GLY A 110 1.66 12.91 -12.33
C GLY A 110 0.82 11.96 -11.48
N GLY A 111 1.26 10.73 -11.21
CA GLY A 111 0.63 9.88 -10.19
C GLY A 111 0.64 10.55 -8.82
N ARG A 112 -0.34 10.24 -7.95
CA ARG A 112 -0.42 10.79 -6.57
C ARG A 112 0.76 10.38 -5.69
N PHE A 113 1.51 9.36 -6.09
CA PHE A 113 2.64 8.83 -5.35
C PHE A 113 3.93 9.02 -6.13
N ARG A 114 4.97 9.42 -5.42
CA ARG A 114 6.32 9.31 -5.93
C ARG A 114 6.73 7.84 -5.87
N MET A 115 7.16 7.31 -7.01
CA MET A 115 7.66 5.95 -7.13
C MET A 115 9.18 5.98 -7.17
N ASP A 116 9.81 5.05 -6.49
CA ASP A 116 11.25 4.85 -6.64
C ASP A 116 11.50 4.10 -7.95
N SER A 117 12.60 4.44 -8.62
CA SER A 117 13.03 3.70 -9.81
C SER A 117 13.49 2.31 -9.38
N MET A 118 12.92 1.28 -9.99
CA MET A 118 13.40 -0.10 -9.83
C MET A 118 14.64 -0.33 -10.72
N GLN A 119 15.69 0.46 -10.52
CA GLN A 119 17.00 0.11 -11.07
C GLN A 119 17.59 -0.91 -10.10
N GLY A 120 17.69 -2.16 -10.56
CA GLY A 120 18.53 -3.14 -9.91
C GLY A 120 19.94 -2.58 -9.83
N ASP A 121 20.52 -2.54 -8.65
CA ASP A 121 21.94 -2.27 -8.41
C ASP A 121 22.75 -3.45 -8.97
N GLY A 122 22.94 -3.45 -10.26
CA GLY A 122 23.62 -4.52 -11.00
C GLY A 122 24.41 -3.98 -12.16
N GLU A 123 25.35 -3.06 -11.88
CA GLU A 123 26.59 -2.99 -12.66
C GLU A 123 27.63 -2.23 -11.87
N SER A 124 28.26 -2.96 -10.97
CA SER A 124 29.57 -2.60 -10.43
C SER A 124 30.55 -2.66 -11.60
N GLN A 125 30.76 -1.52 -12.27
CA GLN A 125 31.92 -1.35 -13.14
C GLN A 125 33.15 -1.34 -12.25
N ASN A 126 33.83 -2.46 -12.24
CA ASN A 126 35.17 -2.58 -11.69
C ASN A 126 36.15 -2.07 -12.74
N PRO A 127 36.82 -0.94 -12.56
CA PRO A 127 37.95 -0.58 -13.42
C PRO A 127 39.18 -1.35 -12.90
N HIS A 128 39.55 -2.38 -13.61
CA HIS A 128 40.88 -2.94 -13.45
C HIS A 128 41.93 -2.08 -14.20
N PRO A 129 43.10 -1.91 -13.61
CA PRO A 129 44.20 -1.10 -14.09
C PRO A 129 44.88 -1.69 -15.33
#